data_2f5d4152a254442f75e4c80e900a411a
#
_entry.id   2f5d4152a254442f75e4c80e900a411a
#
_cell.length_a   1.000
_cell.length_b   1.000
_cell.length_c   1.000
_cell.angle_alpha   90.00
_cell.angle_beta   90.00
_cell.angle_gamma   90.00
#
_symmetry.space_group_name_H-M   'P 1'
#
loop_
_entity.id
_entity.type
_entity.pdbx_description
1 polymer ?
#
loop_
_entity_poly.entity_id
_entity_poly.type
_entity_poly.pdbx_seq_one_letter_code
_entity_poly.pdbx_strand_id
1 'polypeptide(L)'
;MISLVHLGMAYRKAKVDLYYSSHASVNAIAEYEEELHEHLTALLAQIDGVDESWVTTPDFVGTWTLATKSVSMDEWKKYKTKDGNGLIFSSPAEEWAHACDLLVSQSPPLKPTAEFRVMAKCSIDFHVLSTLWMLKVGHLFDAKLTNCAKGNRLRRSQDGTTINELSL
;
A
#
# COMPACT_ATOMS: atom_id res chain seq x y z
N MET A 1 -1.93 26.07 -10.44
CA MET A 1 -1.23 26.34 -9.18
C MET A 1 -1.78 25.35 -8.14
N ILE A 2 -0.92 24.65 -7.45
CA ILE A 2 -1.26 23.77 -6.32
C ILE A 2 -1.51 24.65 -5.10
N SER A 3 -2.38 24.24 -4.21
CA SER A 3 -2.70 24.96 -2.98
C SER A 3 -2.74 24.00 -1.80
N LEU A 4 -2.68 24.55 -0.59
CA LEU A 4 -2.78 23.77 0.65
C LEU A 4 -4.08 22.97 0.73
N VAL A 5 -5.18 23.50 0.16
CA VAL A 5 -6.47 22.78 0.06
C VAL A 5 -6.32 21.52 -0.78
N HIS A 6 -5.61 21.59 -1.91
CA HIS A 6 -5.37 20.42 -2.75
C HIS A 6 -4.53 19.36 -2.02
N LEU A 7 -3.52 19.78 -1.26
CA LEU A 7 -2.72 18.86 -0.44
C LEU A 7 -3.54 18.23 0.70
N GLY A 8 -4.40 19.03 1.36
CA GLY A 8 -5.30 18.51 2.38
C GLY A 8 -6.28 17.45 1.84
N MET A 9 -6.82 17.65 0.64
CA MET A 9 -7.66 16.66 -0.03
C MET A 9 -6.86 15.39 -0.39
N ALA A 10 -5.65 15.57 -0.92
CA ALA A 10 -4.75 14.47 -1.24
C ALA A 10 -4.36 13.67 0.01
N TYR A 11 -4.06 14.36 1.12
CA TYR A 11 -3.76 13.73 2.39
C TYR A 11 -4.92 12.87 2.90
N ARG A 12 -6.14 13.41 2.91
CA ARG A 12 -7.33 12.66 3.36
C ARG A 12 -7.50 11.35 2.58
N LYS A 13 -7.25 11.37 1.29
CA LYS A 13 -7.33 10.18 0.44
C LYS A 13 -6.15 9.23 0.68
N ALA A 14 -4.93 9.76 0.75
CA ALA A 14 -3.73 8.99 1.06
C ALA A 14 -3.82 8.31 2.44
N LYS A 15 -4.37 9.00 3.45
CA LYS A 15 -4.57 8.45 4.80
C LYS A 15 -5.41 7.18 4.79
N VAL A 16 -6.47 7.13 4.01
CA VAL A 16 -7.33 5.95 3.89
C VAL A 16 -6.54 4.78 3.30
N ASP A 17 -5.81 5.02 2.22
CA ASP A 17 -5.00 3.99 1.58
C ASP A 17 -3.88 3.50 2.53
N LEU A 18 -3.22 4.39 3.24
CA LEU A 18 -2.19 4.07 4.23
C LEU A 18 -2.74 3.22 5.37
N TYR A 19 -3.93 3.56 5.87
CA TYR A 19 -4.58 2.84 6.96
C TYR A 19 -4.94 1.40 6.56
N TYR A 20 -5.54 1.20 5.38
CA TYR A 20 -5.97 -0.13 4.93
C TYR A 20 -4.86 -0.98 4.34
N SER A 21 -3.83 -0.37 3.77
CA SER A 21 -2.71 -1.08 3.16
C SER A 21 -1.61 -1.44 4.15
N SER A 22 -1.66 -0.93 5.38
CA SER A 22 -0.62 -1.09 6.40
C SER A 22 0.77 -0.60 5.97
N HIS A 23 0.84 0.33 5.01
CA HIS A 23 2.09 0.94 4.56
C HIS A 23 2.68 1.88 5.61
N ALA A 24 1.84 2.47 6.45
CA ALA A 24 2.25 3.24 7.62
C ALA A 24 1.60 2.67 8.89
N SER A 25 2.27 2.80 10.03
CA SER A 25 1.65 2.49 11.32
C SER A 25 0.60 3.53 11.66
N VAL A 26 -0.44 3.12 12.40
CA VAL A 26 -1.46 4.06 12.91
C VAL A 26 -0.84 5.18 13.74
N ASN A 27 0.20 4.85 14.53
CA ASN A 27 0.92 5.85 15.32
C ASN A 27 1.64 6.87 14.43
N ALA A 28 2.33 6.44 13.37
CA ALA A 28 2.98 7.37 12.45
C ALA A 28 1.98 8.32 11.75
N ILE A 29 0.78 7.82 11.44
CA ILE A 29 -0.28 8.67 10.89
C ILE A 29 -0.76 9.67 11.94
N ALA A 30 -0.93 9.25 13.20
CA ALA A 30 -1.34 10.14 14.28
C ALA A 30 -0.29 11.22 14.57
N GLU A 31 0.99 10.85 14.66
CA GLU A 31 2.12 11.78 14.81
C GLU A 31 2.17 12.81 13.67
N TYR A 32 1.98 12.36 12.44
CA TYR A 32 1.91 13.27 11.29
C TYR A 32 0.72 14.25 11.38
N GLU A 33 -0.42 13.81 11.94
CA GLU A 33 -1.62 14.65 12.11
C GLU A 33 -1.47 15.72 13.20
N GLU A 34 -0.63 15.51 14.19
CA GLU A 34 -0.36 16.51 15.23
C GLU A 34 0.19 17.83 14.64
N GLU A 35 1.01 17.73 13.58
CA GLU A 35 1.60 18.87 12.88
C GLU A 35 1.19 18.94 11.40
N LEU A 36 -0.02 18.45 11.08
CA LEU A 36 -0.49 18.31 9.69
C LEU A 36 -0.35 19.59 8.86
N HIS A 37 -0.71 20.74 9.45
CA HIS A 37 -0.63 22.02 8.74
C HIS A 37 0.81 22.38 8.38
N GLU A 38 1.73 22.12 9.26
CA GLU A 38 3.16 22.41 9.08
C GLU A 38 3.75 21.48 8.01
N HIS A 39 3.47 20.17 8.08
CA HIS A 39 3.91 19.22 7.09
C HIS A 39 3.39 19.56 5.68
N LEU A 40 2.10 19.84 5.54
CA LEU A 40 1.54 20.19 4.23
C LEU A 40 2.04 21.54 3.71
N THR A 41 2.34 22.50 4.59
CA THR A 41 2.91 23.79 4.21
C THR A 41 4.36 23.62 3.75
N ALA A 42 5.15 22.81 4.44
CA ALA A 42 6.52 22.48 4.04
C ALA A 42 6.54 21.76 2.68
N LEU A 43 5.67 20.76 2.49
CA LEU A 43 5.53 20.05 1.22
C LEU A 43 5.12 20.99 0.08
N LEU A 44 4.19 21.92 0.32
CA LEU A 44 3.80 22.92 -0.68
C LEU A 44 4.98 23.83 -1.08
N ALA A 45 5.77 24.27 -0.10
CA ALA A 45 6.96 25.08 -0.37
C ALA A 45 8.02 24.32 -1.20
N GLN A 46 8.18 23.02 -0.96
CA GLN A 46 9.05 22.16 -1.77
C GLN A 46 8.53 22.02 -3.22
N ILE A 47 7.22 21.82 -3.40
CA ILE A 47 6.58 21.71 -4.74
C ILE A 47 6.70 23.02 -5.53
N ASP A 48 6.56 24.17 -4.87
CA ASP A 48 6.67 25.47 -5.51
C ASP A 48 8.14 25.93 -5.70
N GLY A 49 9.08 25.21 -5.09
CA GLY A 49 10.51 25.45 -5.22
C GLY A 49 11.06 25.07 -6.61
N VAL A 50 12.26 25.55 -6.89
CA VAL A 50 12.99 25.27 -8.16
C VAL A 50 13.80 23.97 -8.06
N ASP A 51 14.22 23.61 -6.84
CA ASP A 51 15.01 22.41 -6.59
C ASP A 51 14.09 21.19 -6.45
N GLU A 52 14.24 20.24 -7.36
CA GLU A 52 13.48 18.99 -7.39
C GLU A 52 14.26 17.81 -6.77
N SER A 53 15.48 18.04 -6.26
CA SER A 53 16.34 16.95 -5.74
C SER A 53 15.74 16.21 -4.55
N TRP A 54 14.87 16.86 -3.79
CA TRP A 54 14.21 16.27 -2.61
C TRP A 54 13.33 15.06 -2.95
N VAL A 55 12.77 14.96 -4.17
CA VAL A 55 11.90 13.83 -4.57
C VAL A 55 12.65 12.50 -4.63
N THR A 56 13.97 12.51 -4.65
CA THR A 56 14.81 11.31 -4.68
C THR A 56 15.52 11.02 -3.38
N THR A 57 15.31 11.85 -2.36
CA THR A 57 15.97 11.64 -1.05
C THR A 57 15.42 10.41 -0.35
N PRO A 58 16.25 9.69 0.44
CA PRO A 58 15.77 8.55 1.24
C PRO A 58 14.65 8.93 2.23
N ASP A 59 14.68 10.15 2.76
CA ASP A 59 13.66 10.64 3.71
C ASP A 59 12.30 10.77 3.04
N PHE A 60 12.26 11.13 1.76
CA PHE A 60 11.03 11.23 1.00
C PHE A 60 10.60 9.90 0.38
N VAL A 61 11.49 9.25 -0.37
CA VAL A 61 11.18 7.97 -1.06
C VAL A 61 11.01 6.83 -0.06
N GLY A 62 11.68 6.92 1.10
CA GLY A 62 11.66 5.89 2.12
C GLY A 62 12.67 4.77 1.87
N THR A 63 12.46 3.65 2.56
CA THR A 63 13.36 2.51 2.55
C THR A 63 12.73 1.31 1.86
N TRP A 64 13.58 0.47 1.31
CA TRP A 64 13.16 -0.81 0.76
C TRP A 64 13.08 -1.87 1.86
N THR A 65 12.02 -2.65 1.84
CA THR A 65 11.83 -3.78 2.74
C THR A 65 11.39 -5.02 1.97
N LEU A 66 11.66 -6.18 2.54
CA LEU A 66 11.15 -7.45 2.03
C LEU A 66 9.88 -7.80 2.79
N ALA A 67 8.78 -7.89 2.07
CA ALA A 67 7.52 -8.40 2.61
C ALA A 67 7.29 -9.83 2.13
N THR A 68 6.90 -10.71 3.04
CA THR A 68 6.52 -12.07 2.69
C THR A 68 5.20 -12.03 1.91
N LYS A 69 5.23 -12.52 0.67
CA LYS A 69 4.03 -12.65 -0.17
C LYS A 69 3.26 -13.92 0.16
N SER A 70 3.98 -15.02 0.24
CA SER A 70 3.42 -16.33 0.56
C SER A 70 4.49 -17.25 1.12
N VAL A 71 4.08 -18.11 2.03
CA VAL A 71 4.87 -19.25 2.47
C VAL A 71 4.09 -20.49 2.06
N SER A 72 4.71 -21.38 1.31
CA SER A 72 4.11 -22.64 0.92
C SER A 72 5.03 -23.81 1.27
N MET A 73 4.42 -24.87 1.74
CA MET A 73 5.05 -26.18 1.87
C MET A 73 4.30 -27.11 0.91
N ASP A 74 5.02 -27.84 0.08
CA ASP A 74 4.37 -28.75 -0.89
C ASP A 74 3.50 -29.80 -0.20
N GLU A 75 3.88 -30.22 0.99
CA GLU A 75 3.09 -31.12 1.80
C GLU A 75 1.89 -30.45 2.46
N TRP A 76 1.92 -29.13 2.71
CA TRP A 76 0.80 -28.36 3.21
C TRP A 76 -0.41 -28.40 2.28
N LYS A 77 -0.17 -28.43 0.97
CA LYS A 77 -1.22 -28.65 -0.03
C LYS A 77 -1.86 -30.02 0.10
N LYS A 78 -1.11 -31.04 0.48
CA LYS A 78 -1.65 -32.40 0.69
C LYS A 78 -2.56 -32.44 1.92
N TYR A 79 -2.23 -31.72 2.98
CA TYR A 79 -3.09 -31.64 4.18
C TYR A 79 -4.37 -30.85 3.91
N LYS A 80 -4.31 -29.79 3.11
CA LYS A 80 -5.51 -29.02 2.72
C LYS A 80 -6.47 -29.78 1.80
N THR A 81 -6.04 -30.83 1.14
CA THR A 81 -6.81 -31.47 0.06
C THR A 81 -7.25 -32.93 0.35
N LYS A 82 -6.85 -33.52 1.46
CA LYS A 82 -6.99 -34.96 1.67
C LYS A 82 -8.43 -35.46 1.74
N ASP A 83 -9.41 -34.62 2.10
CA ASP A 83 -10.81 -35.05 2.20
C ASP A 83 -11.82 -33.97 1.77
N GLY A 84 -11.41 -32.97 1.00
CA GLY A 84 -12.29 -31.85 0.64
C GLY A 84 -12.60 -30.89 1.82
N ASN A 85 -12.25 -31.27 3.03
CA ASN A 85 -12.37 -30.45 4.23
C ASN A 85 -10.97 -29.96 4.60
N GLY A 86 -10.53 -28.87 3.96
CA GLY A 86 -9.28 -28.24 4.35
C GLY A 86 -9.25 -27.90 5.84
N LEU A 87 -8.07 -27.99 6.45
CA LEU A 87 -7.88 -27.48 7.83
C LEU A 87 -8.31 -26.02 7.86
N ILE A 88 -9.32 -25.72 8.64
CA ILE A 88 -9.82 -24.38 8.85
C ILE A 88 -9.19 -23.88 10.15
N PHE A 89 -8.36 -22.85 10.06
CA PHE A 89 -7.79 -22.20 11.22
C PHE A 89 -8.64 -21.01 11.62
N SER A 90 -8.83 -20.81 12.91
CA SER A 90 -9.61 -19.68 13.44
C SER A 90 -8.85 -18.36 13.34
N SER A 91 -7.54 -18.41 13.20
CA SER A 91 -6.68 -17.24 13.06
C SER A 91 -5.38 -17.56 12.31
N PRO A 92 -4.73 -16.54 11.70
CA PRO A 92 -3.39 -16.70 11.10
C PRO A 92 -2.32 -17.16 12.09
N ALA A 93 -2.47 -16.82 13.37
CA ALA A 93 -1.54 -17.25 14.43
C ALA A 93 -1.63 -18.76 14.67
N GLU A 94 -2.83 -19.31 14.64
CA GLU A 94 -3.06 -20.75 14.78
C GLU A 94 -2.52 -21.53 13.58
N GLU A 95 -2.76 -21.02 12.36
CA GLU A 95 -2.18 -21.58 11.14
C GLU A 95 -0.64 -21.61 11.20
N TRP A 96 -0.03 -20.52 11.70
CA TRP A 96 1.40 -20.41 11.87
C TRP A 96 1.96 -21.35 12.92
N ALA A 97 1.31 -21.46 14.08
CA ALA A 97 1.70 -22.38 15.14
C ALA A 97 1.69 -23.84 14.65
N HIS A 98 0.62 -24.23 13.94
CA HIS A 98 0.53 -25.56 13.37
C HIS A 98 1.59 -25.83 12.30
N ALA A 99 1.92 -24.83 11.48
CA ALA A 99 3.02 -24.92 10.52
C ALA A 99 4.38 -25.12 11.22
N CYS A 100 4.62 -24.41 12.31
CA CYS A 100 5.84 -24.58 13.12
C CYS A 100 5.93 -25.99 13.74
N ASP A 101 4.83 -26.50 14.27
CA ASP A 101 4.77 -27.86 14.86
C ASP A 101 5.08 -28.93 13.79
N LEU A 102 4.55 -28.79 12.59
CA LEU A 102 4.85 -29.69 11.48
C LEU A 102 6.31 -29.62 11.05
N LEU A 103 6.91 -28.41 11.04
CA LEU A 103 8.33 -28.23 10.70
C LEU A 103 9.26 -28.94 11.68
N VAL A 104 8.88 -28.96 12.96
CA VAL A 104 9.71 -29.54 14.03
C VAL A 104 9.50 -31.06 14.16
N SER A 105 8.27 -31.55 13.94
CA SER A 105 7.89 -32.93 14.22
C SER A 105 8.22 -33.93 13.12
N GLN A 106 8.53 -33.45 11.90
CA GLN A 106 8.76 -34.35 10.75
C GLN A 106 10.25 -34.64 10.48
N SER A 107 10.55 -35.88 10.12
CA SER A 107 11.89 -36.31 9.72
C SER A 107 11.80 -37.02 8.35
N PRO A 108 12.43 -36.50 7.28
CA PRO A 108 13.24 -35.29 7.22
C PRO A 108 12.42 -34.00 7.38
N PRO A 109 13.05 -32.92 7.86
CA PRO A 109 12.32 -31.66 8.07
C PRO A 109 11.75 -31.12 6.75
N LEU A 110 10.53 -30.63 6.81
CA LEU A 110 9.89 -29.97 5.67
C LEU A 110 10.68 -28.73 5.25
N LYS A 111 10.82 -28.53 3.94
CA LYS A 111 11.47 -27.34 3.39
C LYS A 111 10.39 -26.36 2.95
N PRO A 112 10.13 -25.29 3.70
CA PRO A 112 9.21 -24.26 3.25
C PRO A 112 9.81 -23.47 2.09
N THR A 113 8.98 -23.15 1.11
CA THR A 113 9.31 -22.20 0.06
C THR A 113 8.62 -20.89 0.38
N ALA A 114 9.38 -19.81 0.48
CA ALA A 114 8.85 -18.47 0.73
C ALA A 114 9.06 -17.59 -0.50
N GLU A 115 7.99 -16.92 -0.93
CA GLU A 115 8.06 -15.87 -1.92
C GLU A 115 8.08 -14.51 -1.22
N PHE A 116 9.04 -13.67 -1.60
CA PHE A 116 9.15 -12.32 -1.08
C PHE A 116 8.88 -11.29 -2.17
N ARG A 117 8.34 -10.15 -1.75
CA ARG A 117 8.24 -8.95 -2.58
C ARG A 117 9.15 -7.87 -2.01
N VAL A 118 9.86 -7.20 -2.88
CA VAL A 118 10.52 -5.95 -2.53
C VAL A 118 9.44 -4.87 -2.50
N MET A 119 9.32 -4.18 -1.38
CA MET A 119 8.37 -3.10 -1.19
C MET A 119 9.10 -1.84 -0.73
N ALA A 120 8.68 -0.70 -1.26
CA ALA A 120 9.12 0.58 -0.74
C ALA A 120 8.20 0.99 0.43
N LYS A 121 8.80 1.28 1.59
CA LYS A 121 8.11 1.89 2.72
C LYS A 121 8.33 3.40 2.61
N CYS A 122 7.49 4.04 1.81
CA CYS A 122 7.59 5.47 1.53
C CYS A 122 7.14 6.34 2.70
N SER A 123 7.59 7.60 2.72
CA SER A 123 7.11 8.61 3.66
C SER A 123 5.64 8.94 3.43
N ILE A 124 4.98 9.54 4.42
CA ILE A 124 3.58 10.00 4.26
C ILE A 124 3.51 11.09 3.19
N ASP A 125 4.49 11.99 3.14
CA ASP A 125 4.58 13.03 2.10
C ASP A 125 4.65 12.46 0.69
N PHE A 126 5.37 11.36 0.50
CA PHE A 126 5.39 10.64 -0.78
C PHE A 126 4.00 10.16 -1.18
N HIS A 127 3.24 9.60 -0.24
CA HIS A 127 1.87 9.14 -0.50
C HIS A 127 0.93 10.31 -0.79
N VAL A 128 1.09 11.44 -0.08
CA VAL A 128 0.33 12.67 -0.33
C VAL A 128 0.62 13.21 -1.72
N LEU A 129 1.90 13.33 -2.09
CA LEU A 129 2.29 13.82 -3.43
C LEU A 129 1.83 12.89 -4.54
N SER A 130 1.98 11.58 -4.36
CA SER A 130 1.52 10.57 -5.32
C SER A 130 0.01 10.65 -5.52
N THR A 131 -0.75 10.82 -4.44
CA THR A 131 -2.21 10.98 -4.49
C THR A 131 -2.59 12.29 -5.18
N LEU A 132 -1.90 13.39 -4.87
CA LEU A 132 -2.09 14.67 -5.55
C LEU A 132 -1.85 14.55 -7.05
N TRP A 133 -0.77 13.87 -7.45
CA TRP A 133 -0.47 13.61 -8.85
C TRP A 133 -1.60 12.81 -9.52
N MET A 134 -2.09 11.76 -8.87
CA MET A 134 -3.21 10.97 -9.38
C MET A 134 -4.47 11.82 -9.56
N LEU A 135 -4.77 12.71 -8.63
CA LEU A 135 -5.94 13.60 -8.70
C LEU A 135 -5.80 14.68 -9.79
N LYS A 136 -4.60 15.20 -10.02
CA LYS A 136 -4.37 16.30 -10.96
C LYS A 136 -3.97 15.88 -12.36
N VAL A 137 -3.24 14.78 -12.47
CA VAL A 137 -2.63 14.33 -13.74
C VAL A 137 -3.05 12.91 -14.09
N GLY A 138 -3.06 12.00 -13.14
CA GLY A 138 -3.31 10.57 -13.36
C GLY A 138 -4.64 10.31 -14.08
N HIS A 139 -5.68 11.11 -13.82
CA HIS A 139 -6.97 11.00 -14.47
C HIS A 139 -6.92 11.23 -15.99
N LEU A 140 -5.99 12.06 -16.46
CA LEU A 140 -5.80 12.32 -17.88
C LEU A 140 -5.24 11.09 -18.60
N PHE A 141 -4.34 10.37 -17.92
CA PHE A 141 -3.82 9.09 -18.42
C PHE A 141 -4.86 8.00 -18.34
N ASP A 142 -5.57 7.88 -17.20
CA ASP A 142 -6.63 6.89 -17.02
C ASP A 142 -7.72 7.02 -18.10
N ALA A 143 -8.05 8.26 -18.51
CA ALA A 143 -9.02 8.51 -19.56
C ALA A 143 -8.62 7.96 -20.92
N LYS A 144 -7.31 7.82 -21.17
CA LYS A 144 -6.76 7.29 -22.42
C LYS A 144 -6.57 5.78 -22.42
N LEU A 145 -6.72 5.12 -21.26
CA LEU A 145 -6.59 3.67 -21.18
C LEU A 145 -7.78 2.99 -21.87
N THR A 146 -7.47 1.95 -22.61
CA THR A 146 -8.49 1.15 -23.30
C THR A 146 -9.28 0.29 -22.30
N ASN A 147 -10.42 -0.25 -22.74
CA ASN A 147 -11.25 -1.15 -21.95
C ASN A 147 -10.55 -2.48 -21.56
N CYS A 148 -9.40 -2.78 -22.16
CA CYS A 148 -8.58 -3.93 -21.80
C CYS A 148 -7.78 -3.72 -20.52
N ALA A 149 -7.55 -2.46 -20.10
CA ALA A 149 -6.89 -2.12 -18.84
C ALA A 149 -7.89 -2.27 -17.67
N LYS A 150 -7.92 -3.44 -17.03
CA LYS A 150 -8.92 -3.78 -16.01
C LYS A 150 -8.43 -3.59 -14.55
N GLY A 151 -7.16 -3.24 -14.35
CA GLY A 151 -6.61 -3.05 -13.01
C GLY A 151 -6.62 -1.60 -12.56
N ASN A 152 -6.89 -1.36 -11.27
CA ASN A 152 -6.69 -0.06 -10.58
C ASN A 152 -7.16 1.18 -11.34
N ARG A 153 -8.33 1.11 -11.97
CA ARG A 153 -8.94 2.25 -12.68
C ARG A 153 -9.49 3.26 -11.67
N LEU A 154 -9.34 4.54 -12.01
CA LEU A 154 -9.91 5.61 -11.20
C LEU A 154 -11.45 5.57 -11.28
N ARG A 155 -12.11 5.71 -10.14
CA ARG A 155 -13.57 5.85 -10.10
C ARG A 155 -13.96 7.19 -10.69
N ARG A 156 -14.89 7.15 -11.63
CA ARG A 156 -15.44 8.33 -12.28
C ARG A 156 -16.84 8.61 -11.76
N SER A 157 -17.30 9.85 -11.90
CA SER A 157 -18.69 10.23 -11.74
C SER A 157 -19.60 9.43 -12.70
N GLN A 158 -20.90 9.44 -12.45
CA GLN A 158 -21.87 8.72 -13.29
C GLN A 158 -21.84 9.14 -14.75
N ASP A 159 -21.47 10.40 -15.02
CA ASP A 159 -21.28 10.93 -16.38
C ASP A 159 -19.96 10.48 -17.03
N GLY A 160 -19.08 9.81 -16.28
CA GLY A 160 -17.78 9.33 -16.77
C GLY A 160 -16.73 10.43 -17.03
N THR A 161 -17.04 11.68 -16.76
CA THR A 161 -16.21 12.83 -17.13
C THR A 161 -15.28 13.31 -16.04
N THR A 162 -15.69 13.19 -14.79
CA THR A 162 -14.91 13.64 -13.62
C THR A 162 -14.51 12.50 -12.72
N ILE A 163 -13.35 12.64 -12.06
CA ILE A 163 -12.99 11.73 -10.98
C ILE A 163 -13.83 12.11 -9.76
N ASN A 164 -14.38 11.10 -9.08
CA ASN A 164 -14.98 11.33 -7.80
C ASN A 164 -13.88 11.52 -6.74
N GLU A 165 -13.43 12.75 -6.55
CA GLU A 165 -12.38 13.12 -5.59
C GLU A 165 -12.76 12.80 -4.14
N LEU A 166 -14.04 12.62 -3.87
CA LEU A 166 -14.59 12.37 -2.54
C LEU A 166 -14.99 10.90 -2.30
N SER A 167 -14.94 10.05 -3.32
CA SER A 167 -15.19 8.62 -3.10
C SER A 167 -13.97 8.00 -2.41
N LEU A 168 -14.08 7.89 -1.14
CA LEU A 168 -13.28 7.05 -0.28
C LEU A 168 -13.70 5.60 -0.45
#